data_4d91e7eda41b061e287452ea39f3e8da
#
_entry.id   4d91e7eda41b061e287452ea39f3e8da
#
_cell.length_a   1.000
_cell.length_b   1.000
_cell.length_c   1.000
_cell.angle_alpha   90.00
_cell.angle_beta   90.00
_cell.angle_gamma   90.00
#
_symmetry.space_group_name_H-M   'P 1'
#
loop_
_entity.id
_entity.type
_entity.pdbx_description
1 polymer ?
#
loop_
_entity_poly.entity_id
_entity_poly.type
_entity_poly.pdbx_seq_one_letter_code
_entity_poly.pdbx_strand_id
1 'polypeptide(L)'
;MDGIFATYVLPALFIALKSVLLLVVLLVCVAYLLFADRKIWAAVQLRRGPNVVGPFGLLQSFADLTKFLFKEPIIPSGANKAVFLLAPLVSAVLALATWAVIPVNAGWAIANINVGILYIFAISSLEVYGVIMGGWASNSKYPFLGALRSAAQMVSYEVSIGFVIVTVLLCVGSLNLTDIVTSQNTGLGTMMGLPSSFLDWHWLGLFPMFIIFFISALAETNRPPFDLVEAESELVAGHMIEYSSTPFLLFFLGEYVAITLMCALTTILFLGGWLPPVNVWFLNWVPGVIWFVLKLCFCFFMFAMVKAFVPRYRYDQLMRLGWKVFLPISLFMVVATAFFLKLTGLA
;
A
#
# COMPACT_ATOMS: atom_id res chain seq x y z
N MET A 1 -42.90 -2.29 -12.74
CA MET A 1 -41.60 -1.58 -12.92
C MET A 1 -40.92 -1.29 -11.58
N ASP A 2 -41.70 -1.06 -10.52
CA ASP A 2 -41.15 -0.71 -9.18
C ASP A 2 -40.30 -1.82 -8.52
N GLY A 3 -40.56 -3.10 -8.80
CA GLY A 3 -39.79 -4.21 -8.27
C GLY A 3 -38.33 -4.29 -8.81
N ILE A 4 -38.13 -4.05 -10.11
CA ILE A 4 -36.80 -4.09 -10.73
C ILE A 4 -35.98 -2.90 -10.29
N PHE A 5 -36.58 -1.73 -10.19
CA PHE A 5 -35.93 -0.53 -9.73
C PHE A 5 -35.43 -0.66 -8.28
N ALA A 6 -36.28 -1.09 -7.36
CA ALA A 6 -35.95 -1.25 -5.96
C ALA A 6 -34.95 -2.39 -5.72
N THR A 7 -35.01 -3.48 -6.50
CA THR A 7 -34.21 -4.68 -6.27
C THR A 7 -32.80 -4.58 -6.88
N TYR A 8 -32.65 -3.92 -8.03
CA TYR A 8 -31.37 -3.90 -8.76
C TYR A 8 -30.78 -2.49 -8.92
N VAL A 9 -31.61 -1.50 -9.29
CA VAL A 9 -31.13 -0.16 -9.63
C VAL A 9 -30.72 0.62 -8.36
N LEU A 10 -31.56 0.60 -7.33
CA LEU A 10 -31.29 1.31 -6.08
C LEU A 10 -30.03 0.79 -5.34
N PRO A 11 -29.84 -0.53 -5.15
CA PRO A 11 -28.60 -1.07 -4.58
C PRO A 11 -27.35 -0.76 -5.42
N ALA A 12 -27.43 -0.86 -6.75
CA ALA A 12 -26.34 -0.54 -7.65
C ALA A 12 -25.94 0.94 -7.56
N LEU A 13 -26.92 1.83 -7.51
CA LEU A 13 -26.68 3.28 -7.34
C LEU A 13 -26.06 3.59 -5.97
N PHE A 14 -26.49 2.90 -4.93
CA PHE A 14 -25.91 3.06 -3.58
C PHE A 14 -24.46 2.56 -3.49
N ILE A 15 -24.14 1.43 -4.12
CA ILE A 15 -22.78 0.93 -4.23
C ILE A 15 -21.93 1.91 -5.04
N ALA A 16 -22.41 2.40 -6.17
CA ALA A 16 -21.70 3.38 -6.97
C ALA A 16 -21.40 4.68 -6.19
N LEU A 17 -22.38 5.17 -5.43
CA LEU A 17 -22.21 6.37 -4.58
C LEU A 17 -21.16 6.13 -3.50
N LYS A 18 -21.21 4.98 -2.81
CA LYS A 18 -20.19 4.59 -1.82
C LYS A 18 -18.80 4.50 -2.43
N SER A 19 -18.67 3.93 -3.64
CA SER A 19 -17.40 3.81 -4.35
C SER A 19 -16.82 5.16 -4.72
N VAL A 20 -17.66 6.07 -5.26
CA VAL A 20 -17.22 7.44 -5.58
C VAL A 20 -16.81 8.19 -4.32
N LEU A 21 -17.56 8.07 -3.23
CA LEU A 21 -17.22 8.71 -1.96
C LEU A 21 -15.87 8.20 -1.42
N LEU A 22 -15.64 6.88 -1.45
CA LEU A 22 -14.37 6.30 -1.03
C LEU A 22 -13.22 6.81 -1.89
N LEU A 23 -13.38 6.83 -3.22
CA LEU A 23 -12.35 7.34 -4.13
C LEU A 23 -12.00 8.81 -3.85
N VAL A 24 -13.01 9.66 -3.65
CA VAL A 24 -12.77 11.09 -3.33
C VAL A 24 -12.01 11.24 -2.01
N VAL A 25 -12.44 10.53 -0.96
CA VAL A 25 -11.77 10.56 0.34
C VAL A 25 -10.34 10.05 0.22
N LEU A 26 -10.13 8.95 -0.50
CA LEU A 26 -8.80 8.37 -0.72
C LEU A 26 -7.87 9.33 -1.47
N LEU A 27 -8.34 9.97 -2.55
CA LEU A 27 -7.55 10.94 -3.31
C LEU A 27 -7.15 12.14 -2.47
N VAL A 28 -8.06 12.64 -1.63
CA VAL A 28 -7.76 13.73 -0.67
C VAL A 28 -6.74 13.27 0.37
N CYS A 29 -6.88 12.07 0.92
CA CYS A 29 -5.91 11.51 1.86
C CYS A 29 -4.53 11.37 1.22
N VAL A 30 -4.44 10.83 0.00
CA VAL A 30 -3.19 10.70 -0.76
C VAL A 30 -2.55 12.07 -1.01
N ALA A 31 -3.32 13.10 -1.35
CA ALA A 31 -2.81 14.46 -1.53
C ALA A 31 -2.18 15.02 -0.24
N TYR A 32 -2.80 14.77 0.92
CA TYR A 32 -2.23 15.17 2.21
C TYR A 32 -1.06 14.30 2.67
N LEU A 33 -1.05 13.01 2.33
CA LEU A 33 0.10 12.14 2.59
C LEU A 33 1.33 12.57 1.78
N LEU A 34 1.14 12.96 0.51
CA LEU A 34 2.20 13.55 -0.31
C LEU A 34 2.77 14.83 0.33
N PHE A 35 1.90 15.69 0.84
CA PHE A 35 2.32 16.88 1.58
C PHE A 35 3.08 16.52 2.86
N ALA A 36 2.60 15.54 3.62
CA ALA A 36 3.24 15.05 4.85
C ALA A 36 4.64 14.47 4.57
N ASP A 37 4.79 13.65 3.51
CA ASP A 37 6.08 13.11 3.08
C ASP A 37 7.13 14.21 2.87
N ARG A 38 6.76 15.25 2.11
CA ARG A 38 7.62 16.41 1.87
C ARG A 38 7.97 17.20 3.13
N LYS A 39 7.03 17.32 4.08
CA LYS A 39 7.23 18.02 5.36
C LYS A 39 8.13 17.22 6.30
N ILE A 40 7.88 15.93 6.45
CA ILE A 40 8.67 15.03 7.31
C ILE A 40 10.12 15.01 6.81
N TRP A 41 10.31 14.80 5.51
CA TRP A 41 11.63 14.77 4.92
C TRP A 41 12.39 16.09 5.09
N ALA A 42 11.71 17.22 4.86
CA ALA A 42 12.29 18.53 5.08
C ALA A 42 12.69 18.78 6.54
N ALA A 43 11.85 18.35 7.49
CA ALA A 43 12.14 18.47 8.93
C ALA A 43 13.38 17.67 9.33
N VAL A 44 13.53 16.43 8.85
CA VAL A 44 14.70 15.60 9.11
C VAL A 44 15.99 16.21 8.52
N GLN A 45 15.87 16.81 7.34
CA GLN A 45 17.00 17.50 6.68
C GLN A 45 17.24 18.93 7.19
N LEU A 46 16.59 19.36 8.28
CA LEU A 46 16.71 20.70 8.88
C LEU A 46 16.41 21.85 7.88
N ARG A 47 15.50 21.60 6.92
CA ARG A 47 15.03 22.59 5.95
C ARG A 47 13.51 22.77 6.01
N ARG A 48 13.02 23.88 5.47
CA ARG A 48 11.60 24.14 5.40
C ARG A 48 10.98 23.41 4.19
N GLY A 49 9.95 22.60 4.43
CA GLY A 49 9.12 22.02 3.38
C GLY A 49 8.17 23.06 2.76
N PRO A 50 7.23 22.62 1.88
CA PRO A 50 6.25 23.52 1.25
C PRO A 50 5.55 24.41 2.28
N ASN A 51 5.56 25.75 2.08
CA ASN A 51 5.06 26.69 3.08
C ASN A 51 4.27 27.87 2.48
N VAL A 52 4.34 28.08 1.16
CA VAL A 52 3.86 29.31 0.51
C VAL A 52 2.42 29.18 0.03
N VAL A 53 2.03 28.03 -0.52
CA VAL A 53 0.71 27.85 -1.14
C VAL A 53 -0.34 27.50 -0.07
N GLY A 54 -1.18 28.48 0.27
CA GLY A 54 -2.18 28.36 1.34
C GLY A 54 -1.59 28.41 2.75
N PRO A 55 -2.43 28.31 3.81
CA PRO A 55 -1.94 28.28 5.19
C PRO A 55 -0.98 27.12 5.40
N PHE A 56 0.25 27.40 5.85
CA PHE A 56 1.31 26.41 6.09
C PHE A 56 1.66 25.50 4.90
N GLY A 57 1.26 25.86 3.66
CA GLY A 57 1.50 25.05 2.45
C GLY A 57 0.50 23.93 2.21
N LEU A 58 -0.63 23.89 2.92
CA LEU A 58 -1.64 22.81 2.84
C LEU A 58 -2.24 22.64 1.44
N LEU A 59 -2.28 23.67 0.62
CA LEU A 59 -2.82 23.62 -0.74
C LEU A 59 -1.77 23.26 -1.80
N GLN A 60 -0.53 22.97 -1.42
CA GLN A 60 0.56 22.67 -2.36
C GLN A 60 0.24 21.46 -3.25
N SER A 61 -0.27 20.37 -2.68
CA SER A 61 -0.61 19.17 -3.46
C SER A 61 -1.69 19.43 -4.50
N PHE A 62 -2.66 20.29 -4.18
CA PHE A 62 -3.71 20.68 -5.13
C PHE A 62 -3.19 21.60 -6.23
N ALA A 63 -2.26 22.50 -5.90
CA ALA A 63 -1.59 23.32 -6.90
C ALA A 63 -0.74 22.48 -7.87
N ASP A 64 -0.02 21.48 -7.34
CA ASP A 64 0.74 20.53 -8.15
C ASP A 64 -0.18 19.72 -9.08
N LEU A 65 -1.31 19.24 -8.57
CA LEU A 65 -2.33 18.53 -9.35
C LEU A 65 -2.87 19.39 -10.47
N THR A 66 -3.24 20.63 -10.18
CA THR A 66 -3.76 21.61 -11.15
C THR A 66 -2.72 21.86 -12.26
N LYS A 67 -1.45 22.03 -11.89
CA LYS A 67 -0.34 22.20 -12.85
C LYS A 67 -0.25 21.02 -13.82
N PHE A 68 -0.35 19.78 -13.34
CA PHE A 68 -0.27 18.59 -14.19
C PHE A 68 -1.49 18.43 -15.11
N LEU A 69 -2.68 18.82 -14.67
CA LEU A 69 -3.90 18.76 -15.48
C LEU A 69 -3.87 19.73 -16.67
N PHE A 70 -3.32 20.94 -16.48
CA PHE A 70 -3.28 21.97 -17.54
C PHE A 70 -2.02 21.93 -18.40
N LYS A 71 -1.02 21.11 -18.02
CA LYS A 71 0.19 20.95 -18.82
C LYS A 71 -0.10 20.07 -20.05
N GLU A 72 0.46 20.42 -21.20
CA GLU A 72 0.34 19.65 -22.43
C GLU A 72 1.04 18.28 -22.32
N PRO A 73 0.38 17.16 -22.67
CA PRO A 73 0.99 15.85 -22.72
C PRO A 73 1.86 15.72 -23.98
N ILE A 74 3.14 15.41 -23.80
CA ILE A 74 4.08 15.18 -24.90
C ILE A 74 4.21 13.68 -25.11
N ILE A 75 3.95 13.22 -26.34
CA ILE A 75 4.10 11.81 -26.74
C ILE A 75 5.28 11.72 -27.69
N PRO A 76 6.32 10.92 -27.39
CA PRO A 76 7.46 10.72 -28.27
C PRO A 76 7.04 10.19 -29.66
N SER A 77 7.69 10.63 -30.71
CA SER A 77 7.34 10.26 -32.09
C SER A 77 7.46 8.78 -32.37
N GLY A 78 8.38 8.09 -31.69
CA GLY A 78 8.59 6.65 -31.80
C GLY A 78 7.74 5.78 -30.88
N ALA A 79 6.93 6.39 -29.99
CA ALA A 79 6.12 5.65 -29.01
C ALA A 79 4.83 5.09 -29.63
N ASN A 80 4.39 3.94 -29.10
CA ASN A 80 3.06 3.41 -29.40
C ASN A 80 2.01 4.18 -28.58
N LYS A 81 1.31 5.13 -29.22
CA LYS A 81 0.40 6.08 -28.56
C LYS A 81 -0.69 5.40 -27.71
N ALA A 82 -1.28 4.31 -28.21
CA ALA A 82 -2.37 3.62 -27.50
C ALA A 82 -1.87 2.99 -26.19
N VAL A 83 -0.79 2.22 -26.26
CA VAL A 83 -0.21 1.54 -25.08
C VAL A 83 0.41 2.56 -24.12
N PHE A 84 1.03 3.63 -24.66
CA PHE A 84 1.63 4.71 -23.88
C PHE A 84 0.61 5.41 -22.96
N LEU A 85 -0.60 5.68 -23.47
CA LEU A 85 -1.66 6.29 -22.67
C LEU A 85 -2.40 5.27 -21.77
N LEU A 86 -2.49 4.01 -22.21
CA LEU A 86 -3.18 2.95 -21.44
C LEU A 86 -2.37 2.53 -20.19
N ALA A 87 -1.06 2.47 -20.28
CA ALA A 87 -0.20 1.98 -19.22
C ALA A 87 -0.38 2.70 -17.87
N PRO A 88 -0.28 4.04 -17.79
CA PRO A 88 -0.51 4.77 -16.53
C PRO A 88 -1.96 4.66 -16.04
N LEU A 89 -2.93 4.55 -16.97
CA LEU A 89 -4.34 4.35 -16.61
C LEU A 89 -4.53 3.00 -15.93
N VAL A 90 -3.93 1.93 -16.46
CA VAL A 90 -4.00 0.58 -15.87
C VAL A 90 -3.42 0.59 -14.46
N SER A 91 -2.21 1.13 -14.24
CA SER A 91 -1.60 1.22 -12.91
C SER A 91 -2.50 1.98 -11.93
N ALA A 92 -2.99 3.17 -12.30
CA ALA A 92 -3.81 3.98 -11.41
C ALA A 92 -5.16 3.33 -11.07
N VAL A 93 -5.85 2.74 -12.07
CA VAL A 93 -7.15 2.09 -11.87
C VAL A 93 -7.00 0.85 -11.00
N LEU A 94 -5.98 0.02 -11.22
CA LEU A 94 -5.74 -1.18 -10.41
C LEU A 94 -5.38 -0.81 -8.97
N ALA A 95 -4.51 0.16 -8.75
CA ALA A 95 -4.18 0.65 -7.41
C ALA A 95 -5.42 1.15 -6.65
N LEU A 96 -6.32 1.90 -7.32
CA LEU A 96 -7.58 2.34 -6.71
C LEU A 96 -8.56 1.20 -6.45
N ALA A 97 -8.61 0.19 -7.33
CA ALA A 97 -9.54 -0.95 -7.21
C ALA A 97 -9.24 -1.82 -5.98
N THR A 98 -7.98 -1.92 -5.54
CA THR A 98 -7.62 -2.68 -4.33
C THR A 98 -8.30 -2.17 -3.07
N TRP A 99 -8.62 -0.88 -3.01
CA TRP A 99 -9.27 -0.26 -1.84
C TRP A 99 -10.74 -0.67 -1.64
N ALA A 100 -11.37 -1.30 -2.63
CA ALA A 100 -12.75 -1.78 -2.52
C ALA A 100 -12.95 -2.81 -1.39
N VAL A 101 -11.91 -3.54 -1.03
CA VAL A 101 -11.96 -4.65 -0.05
C VAL A 101 -11.42 -4.26 1.32
N ILE A 102 -10.75 -3.09 1.44
CA ILE A 102 -10.13 -2.63 2.69
C ILE A 102 -11.19 -2.21 3.70
N PRO A 103 -11.31 -2.90 4.85
CA PRO A 103 -12.24 -2.50 5.88
C PRO A 103 -11.62 -1.39 6.73
N VAL A 104 -12.19 -0.19 6.65
CA VAL A 104 -11.76 0.96 7.46
C VAL A 104 -12.34 0.90 8.88
N ASN A 105 -13.49 0.25 9.04
CA ASN A 105 -14.17 -0.01 10.30
C ASN A 105 -15.00 -1.28 10.19
N ALA A 106 -15.52 -1.79 11.29
CA ALA A 106 -16.43 -2.92 11.30
C ALA A 106 -17.63 -2.67 10.35
N GLY A 107 -17.76 -3.48 9.29
CA GLY A 107 -18.81 -3.35 8.28
C GLY A 107 -18.63 -2.18 7.28
N TRP A 108 -17.52 -1.47 7.31
CA TRP A 108 -17.22 -0.34 6.39
C TRP A 108 -16.23 -0.75 5.29
N ALA A 109 -16.49 -1.85 4.61
CA ALA A 109 -15.87 -2.19 3.34
C ALA A 109 -16.92 -1.99 2.22
N ILE A 110 -16.49 -1.64 1.00
CA ILE A 110 -17.39 -1.59 -0.15
C ILE A 110 -17.82 -3.01 -0.49
N ALA A 111 -16.82 -3.92 -0.56
CA ALA A 111 -17.01 -5.33 -0.84
C ALA A 111 -16.37 -6.16 0.28
N ASN A 112 -17.19 -6.70 1.19
CA ASN A 112 -16.71 -7.68 2.17
C ASN A 112 -16.76 -9.07 1.55
N ILE A 113 -15.62 -9.52 0.99
CA ILE A 113 -15.51 -10.82 0.32
C ILE A 113 -14.67 -11.77 1.18
N ASN A 114 -15.10 -13.04 1.24
CA ASN A 114 -14.39 -14.07 2.02
C ASN A 114 -12.96 -14.34 1.52
N VAL A 115 -12.64 -13.95 0.29
CA VAL A 115 -11.32 -14.08 -0.34
C VAL A 115 -10.65 -12.72 -0.55
N GLY A 116 -10.92 -11.74 0.33
CA GLY A 116 -10.47 -10.36 0.19
C GLY A 116 -8.97 -10.20 0.02
N ILE A 117 -8.17 -10.97 0.76
CA ILE A 117 -6.71 -10.91 0.66
C ILE A 117 -6.20 -11.41 -0.69
N LEU A 118 -6.82 -12.46 -1.27
CA LEU A 118 -6.46 -12.96 -2.60
C LEU A 118 -6.82 -11.96 -3.70
N TYR A 119 -7.93 -11.23 -3.54
CA TYR A 119 -8.30 -10.16 -4.44
C TYR A 119 -7.23 -9.06 -4.48
N ILE A 120 -6.73 -8.63 -3.32
CA ILE A 120 -5.67 -7.62 -3.25
C ILE A 120 -4.42 -8.10 -3.98
N PHE A 121 -3.98 -9.34 -3.74
CA PHE A 121 -2.83 -9.91 -4.42
C PHE A 121 -3.01 -10.02 -5.93
N ALA A 122 -4.18 -10.47 -6.38
CA ALA A 122 -4.43 -10.57 -7.81
C ALA A 122 -4.37 -9.20 -8.51
N ILE A 123 -4.87 -8.16 -7.86
CA ILE A 123 -4.86 -6.81 -8.43
C ILE A 123 -3.47 -6.17 -8.36
N SER A 124 -2.73 -6.34 -7.24
CA SER A 124 -1.36 -5.82 -7.13
C SER A 124 -0.42 -6.46 -8.15
N SER A 125 -0.54 -7.77 -8.38
CA SER A 125 0.22 -8.46 -9.44
C SER A 125 -0.06 -7.90 -10.83
N LEU A 126 -1.29 -7.49 -11.12
CA LEU A 126 -1.65 -6.88 -12.40
C LEU A 126 -1.11 -5.46 -12.55
N GLU A 127 -0.88 -4.73 -11.46
CA GLU A 127 -0.32 -3.37 -11.49
C GLU A 127 1.07 -3.33 -12.13
N VAL A 128 1.87 -4.37 -11.94
CA VAL A 128 3.21 -4.53 -12.54
C VAL A 128 3.16 -4.45 -14.08
N TYR A 129 2.09 -4.94 -14.71
CA TYR A 129 1.94 -4.85 -16.17
C TYR A 129 1.83 -3.40 -16.65
N GLY A 130 1.22 -2.50 -15.87
CA GLY A 130 1.18 -1.08 -16.20
C GLY A 130 2.59 -0.48 -16.31
N VAL A 131 3.47 -0.82 -15.37
CA VAL A 131 4.88 -0.37 -15.39
C VAL A 131 5.64 -0.93 -16.59
N ILE A 132 5.51 -2.24 -16.87
CA ILE A 132 6.18 -2.89 -18.01
C ILE A 132 5.70 -2.29 -19.33
N MET A 133 4.38 -2.16 -19.51
CA MET A 133 3.79 -1.57 -20.70
C MET A 133 4.25 -0.13 -20.91
N GLY A 134 4.34 0.66 -19.83
CA GLY A 134 4.81 2.04 -19.88
C GLY A 134 6.24 2.18 -20.39
N GLY A 135 7.15 1.38 -19.85
CA GLY A 135 8.53 1.37 -20.31
C GLY A 135 8.70 0.85 -21.74
N TRP A 136 7.94 -0.19 -22.13
CA TRP A 136 8.00 -0.74 -23.49
C TRP A 136 7.40 0.21 -24.53
N ALA A 137 6.28 0.85 -24.23
CA ALA A 137 5.59 1.77 -25.13
C ALA A 137 6.37 3.04 -25.42
N SER A 138 7.27 3.44 -24.52
CA SER A 138 8.13 4.63 -24.66
C SER A 138 9.17 4.49 -25.78
N ASN A 139 9.48 3.27 -26.23
CA ASN A 139 10.46 2.95 -27.27
C ASN A 139 11.84 3.62 -27.05
N SER A 140 12.26 3.70 -25.80
CA SER A 140 13.54 4.28 -25.37
C SER A 140 14.27 3.29 -24.47
N LYS A 141 15.61 3.29 -24.50
CA LYS A 141 16.44 2.31 -23.76
C LYS A 141 16.32 2.44 -22.25
N TYR A 142 16.32 3.66 -21.73
CA TYR A 142 16.27 3.92 -20.29
C TYR A 142 14.92 3.54 -19.66
N PRO A 143 13.77 3.96 -20.20
CA PRO A 143 12.46 3.54 -19.71
C PRO A 143 12.27 2.04 -19.75
N PHE A 144 12.72 1.36 -20.80
CA PHE A 144 12.60 -0.09 -20.91
C PHE A 144 13.40 -0.82 -19.83
N LEU A 145 14.69 -0.45 -19.63
CA LEU A 145 15.51 -1.02 -18.56
C LEU A 145 14.97 -0.70 -17.16
N GLY A 146 14.47 0.53 -16.96
CA GLY A 146 13.83 0.94 -15.70
C GLY A 146 12.59 0.11 -15.39
N ALA A 147 11.72 -0.10 -16.37
CA ALA A 147 10.52 -0.92 -16.22
C ALA A 147 10.84 -2.38 -15.89
N LEU A 148 11.83 -2.99 -16.56
CA LEU A 148 12.26 -4.36 -16.26
C LEU A 148 12.84 -4.50 -14.86
N ARG A 149 13.65 -3.53 -14.40
CA ARG A 149 14.17 -3.52 -13.02
C ARG A 149 13.07 -3.37 -11.99
N SER A 150 12.10 -2.46 -12.21
CA SER A 150 10.95 -2.28 -11.34
C SER A 150 10.10 -3.54 -11.25
N ALA A 151 9.74 -4.12 -12.39
CA ALA A 151 8.96 -5.35 -12.44
C ALA A 151 9.65 -6.52 -11.71
N ALA A 152 10.96 -6.72 -11.94
CA ALA A 152 11.72 -7.75 -11.27
C ALA A 152 11.77 -7.54 -9.74
N GLN A 153 11.87 -6.29 -9.28
CA GLN A 153 11.82 -5.93 -7.88
C GLN A 153 10.43 -6.23 -7.28
N MET A 154 9.36 -5.70 -7.85
CA MET A 154 7.98 -5.89 -7.37
C MET A 154 7.64 -7.37 -7.27
N VAL A 155 7.82 -8.16 -8.33
CA VAL A 155 7.53 -9.61 -8.34
C VAL A 155 8.35 -10.37 -7.31
N SER A 156 9.64 -10.04 -7.13
CA SER A 156 10.49 -10.72 -6.16
C SER A 156 10.05 -10.50 -4.71
N TYR A 157 9.60 -9.31 -4.38
CA TYR A 157 9.14 -8.98 -3.03
C TYR A 157 7.69 -9.40 -2.78
N GLU A 158 6.86 -9.44 -3.80
CA GLU A 158 5.50 -9.97 -3.74
C GLU A 158 5.49 -11.44 -3.26
N VAL A 159 6.43 -12.28 -3.72
CA VAL A 159 6.58 -13.65 -3.23
C VAL A 159 6.84 -13.68 -1.72
N SER A 160 7.74 -12.84 -1.22
CA SER A 160 8.04 -12.76 0.23
C SER A 160 6.83 -12.28 1.04
N ILE A 161 6.12 -11.27 0.56
CA ILE A 161 4.88 -10.76 1.17
C ILE A 161 3.83 -11.86 1.19
N GLY A 162 3.72 -12.65 0.12
CA GLY A 162 2.81 -13.80 0.04
C GLY A 162 3.01 -14.79 1.19
N PHE A 163 4.25 -15.21 1.47
CA PHE A 163 4.56 -16.11 2.58
C PHE A 163 4.27 -15.46 3.95
N VAL A 164 4.56 -14.19 4.11
CA VAL A 164 4.21 -13.46 5.34
C VAL A 164 2.70 -13.48 5.58
N ILE A 165 1.91 -13.21 4.56
CA ILE A 165 0.45 -13.23 4.67
C ILE A 165 -0.07 -14.64 4.94
N VAL A 166 0.47 -15.66 4.27
CA VAL A 166 0.12 -17.08 4.58
C VAL A 166 0.37 -17.40 6.04
N THR A 167 1.45 -16.89 6.65
CA THR A 167 1.73 -17.06 8.07
C THR A 167 0.64 -16.46 8.97
N VAL A 168 0.18 -15.24 8.64
CA VAL A 168 -0.93 -14.60 9.37
C VAL A 168 -2.24 -15.38 9.16
N LEU A 169 -2.52 -15.82 7.94
CA LEU A 169 -3.72 -16.61 7.62
C LEU A 169 -3.78 -17.94 8.35
N LEU A 170 -2.63 -18.61 8.57
CA LEU A 170 -2.55 -19.82 9.38
C LEU A 170 -2.97 -19.57 10.82
N CYS A 171 -2.65 -18.39 11.39
CA CYS A 171 -3.06 -18.04 12.73
C CYS A 171 -4.56 -17.68 12.84
N VAL A 172 -5.13 -17.11 11.76
CA VAL A 172 -6.52 -16.60 11.78
C VAL A 172 -7.53 -17.64 11.26
N GLY A 173 -7.14 -18.48 10.30
CA GLY A 173 -8.02 -19.47 9.66
C GLY A 173 -9.03 -18.86 8.66
N SER A 174 -8.95 -17.57 8.32
CA SER A 174 -9.87 -16.90 7.38
C SER A 174 -9.10 -15.99 6.41
N LEU A 175 -9.59 -15.93 5.15
CA LEU A 175 -9.07 -15.04 4.10
C LEU A 175 -9.77 -13.68 4.08
N ASN A 176 -10.75 -13.47 4.96
CA ASN A 176 -11.49 -12.22 5.07
C ASN A 176 -10.71 -11.21 5.93
N LEU A 177 -10.52 -10.01 5.41
CA LEU A 177 -9.79 -8.93 6.11
C LEU A 177 -10.47 -8.49 7.41
N THR A 178 -11.80 -8.57 7.48
CA THR A 178 -12.55 -8.24 8.69
C THR A 178 -12.25 -9.25 9.81
N ASP A 179 -12.21 -10.54 9.47
CA ASP A 179 -11.91 -11.62 10.42
C ASP A 179 -10.46 -11.54 10.92
N ILE A 180 -9.53 -11.14 10.05
CA ILE A 180 -8.13 -10.92 10.44
C ILE A 180 -8.02 -9.83 11.52
N VAL A 181 -8.79 -8.75 11.41
CA VAL A 181 -8.79 -7.70 12.45
C VAL A 181 -9.48 -8.18 13.71
N THR A 182 -10.62 -8.86 13.60
CA THR A 182 -11.37 -9.33 14.79
C THR A 182 -10.62 -10.40 15.57
N SER A 183 -9.85 -11.26 14.92
CA SER A 183 -9.00 -12.27 15.59
C SER A 183 -7.93 -11.64 16.48
N GLN A 184 -7.48 -10.42 16.18
CA GLN A 184 -6.51 -9.69 17.00
C GLN A 184 -7.08 -9.11 18.29
N ASN A 185 -8.35 -9.32 18.57
CA ASN A 185 -8.97 -8.94 19.84
C ASN A 185 -8.71 -9.95 20.98
N THR A 186 -8.23 -11.14 20.62
CA THR A 186 -7.87 -12.22 21.54
C THR A 186 -6.45 -12.69 21.23
N GLY A 187 -5.54 -12.62 22.19
CA GLY A 187 -4.15 -13.00 21.98
C GLY A 187 -3.37 -13.18 23.28
N LEU A 188 -2.08 -12.87 23.27
CA LEU A 188 -1.18 -13.07 24.41
C LEU A 188 -1.58 -12.26 25.64
N GLY A 189 -2.06 -11.03 25.47
CA GLY A 189 -2.49 -10.16 26.57
C GLY A 189 -3.73 -10.70 27.26
N THR A 190 -4.72 -11.14 26.51
CA THR A 190 -5.95 -11.75 27.05
C THR A 190 -5.67 -13.10 27.70
N MET A 191 -4.72 -13.90 27.20
CA MET A 191 -4.25 -15.12 27.86
C MET A 191 -3.58 -14.84 29.21
N MET A 192 -2.95 -13.67 29.38
CA MET A 192 -2.38 -13.21 30.66
C MET A 192 -3.40 -12.57 31.60
N GLY A 193 -4.68 -12.53 31.21
CA GLY A 193 -5.76 -11.90 32.01
C GLY A 193 -5.80 -10.38 31.95
N LEU A 194 -5.07 -9.77 30.99
CA LEU A 194 -5.12 -8.34 30.73
C LEU A 194 -6.31 -7.99 29.82
N PRO A 195 -6.86 -6.77 29.88
CA PRO A 195 -7.82 -6.32 28.88
C PRO A 195 -7.19 -6.38 27.49
N SER A 196 -7.98 -6.67 26.45
CA SER A 196 -7.48 -6.71 25.07
C SER A 196 -6.69 -5.42 24.77
N SER A 197 -5.47 -5.59 24.31
CA SER A 197 -4.50 -4.52 24.17
C SER A 197 -3.61 -4.73 22.95
N PHE A 198 -2.72 -3.77 22.67
CA PHE A 198 -1.72 -3.88 21.61
C PHE A 198 -0.81 -5.12 21.73
N LEU A 199 -0.79 -5.80 22.90
CA LEU A 199 -0.07 -7.06 23.12
C LEU A 199 -0.76 -8.26 22.46
N ASP A 200 -2.07 -8.15 22.17
CA ASP A 200 -2.84 -9.19 21.49
C ASP A 200 -2.68 -9.16 19.96
N TRP A 201 -2.14 -8.06 19.43
CA TRP A 201 -1.96 -7.90 18.00
C TRP A 201 -0.85 -8.81 17.45
N HIS A 202 -0.98 -9.22 16.21
CA HIS A 202 -0.04 -10.15 15.57
C HIS A 202 1.41 -9.64 15.48
N TRP A 203 1.65 -8.33 15.57
CA TRP A 203 3.00 -7.77 15.49
C TRP A 203 3.96 -8.34 16.54
N LEU A 204 3.46 -8.68 17.74
CA LEU A 204 4.29 -9.24 18.81
C LEU A 204 4.56 -10.74 18.59
N GLY A 205 3.51 -11.52 18.33
CA GLY A 205 3.63 -12.97 18.09
C GLY A 205 4.39 -13.32 16.81
N LEU A 206 4.22 -12.51 15.77
CA LEU A 206 4.84 -12.67 14.47
C LEU A 206 5.86 -11.55 14.17
N PHE A 207 6.62 -11.10 15.17
CA PHE A 207 7.54 -9.96 15.04
C PHE A 207 8.53 -10.06 13.86
N PRO A 208 9.18 -11.21 13.58
CA PRO A 208 10.04 -11.33 12.40
C PRO A 208 9.26 -11.12 11.08
N MET A 209 8.02 -11.62 11.02
CA MET A 209 7.15 -11.46 9.84
C MET A 209 6.72 -10.01 9.64
N PHE A 210 6.43 -9.29 10.73
CA PHE A 210 6.13 -7.86 10.69
C PHE A 210 7.28 -7.06 10.08
N ILE A 211 8.53 -7.33 10.49
CA ILE A 211 9.71 -6.65 9.93
C ILE A 211 9.89 -6.98 8.44
N ILE A 212 9.79 -8.27 8.06
CA ILE A 212 9.92 -8.68 6.67
C ILE A 212 8.83 -8.04 5.82
N PHE A 213 7.59 -8.02 6.31
CA PHE A 213 6.48 -7.37 5.61
C PHE A 213 6.75 -5.89 5.37
N PHE A 214 7.16 -5.16 6.41
CA PHE A 214 7.41 -3.73 6.33
C PHE A 214 8.53 -3.39 5.33
N ILE A 215 9.63 -4.14 5.36
CA ILE A 215 10.76 -3.94 4.43
C ILE A 215 10.35 -4.34 3.00
N SER A 216 9.60 -5.43 2.84
CA SER A 216 9.12 -5.88 1.53
C SER A 216 8.11 -4.89 0.94
N ALA A 217 7.25 -4.29 1.76
CA ALA A 217 6.31 -3.25 1.33
C ALA A 217 7.02 -1.98 0.83
N LEU A 218 8.13 -1.58 1.48
CA LEU A 218 9.00 -0.49 0.97
C LEU A 218 9.61 -0.84 -0.39
N ALA A 219 10.03 -2.09 -0.57
CA ALA A 219 10.63 -2.53 -1.81
C ALA A 219 9.58 -2.66 -2.94
N GLU A 220 8.38 -3.15 -2.65
CA GLU A 220 7.30 -3.28 -3.64
C GLU A 220 6.82 -1.92 -4.15
N THR A 221 6.78 -0.92 -3.27
CA THR A 221 6.40 0.45 -3.64
C THR A 221 7.55 1.29 -4.21
N ASN A 222 8.68 0.67 -4.59
CA ASN A 222 9.87 1.33 -5.15
C ASN A 222 10.35 2.55 -4.32
N ARG A 223 10.16 2.54 -3.00
CA ARG A 223 10.55 3.65 -2.13
C ARG A 223 11.97 3.52 -1.60
N PRO A 224 12.68 4.63 -1.40
CA PRO A 224 13.97 4.59 -0.72
C PRO A 224 13.89 3.82 0.61
N PRO A 225 14.86 2.94 0.90
CA PRO A 225 16.19 2.80 0.28
C PRO A 225 16.22 1.95 -1.00
N PHE A 226 15.09 1.44 -1.48
CA PHE A 226 14.96 0.51 -2.60
C PHE A 226 14.49 1.18 -3.90
N ASP A 227 14.62 2.49 -3.98
CA ASP A 227 14.29 3.34 -5.13
C ASP A 227 15.39 3.24 -6.22
N LEU A 228 15.46 2.07 -6.84
CA LEU A 228 16.45 1.77 -7.89
C LEU A 228 15.96 2.14 -9.29
N VAL A 229 14.68 2.39 -9.41
CA VAL A 229 14.02 2.77 -10.65
C VAL A 229 14.18 4.25 -10.93
N GLU A 230 13.98 5.09 -9.90
CA GLU A 230 14.13 6.55 -9.96
C GLU A 230 15.55 7.01 -9.62
N ALA A 231 16.55 6.10 -9.58
CA ALA A 231 17.93 6.47 -9.32
C ALA A 231 18.45 7.40 -10.42
N GLU A 232 18.39 8.72 -10.19
CA GLU A 232 18.79 9.76 -11.13
C GLU A 232 20.21 9.55 -11.69
N SER A 233 21.09 8.97 -10.89
CA SER A 233 22.48 8.68 -11.29
C SER A 233 22.63 7.49 -12.24
N GLU A 234 21.65 6.58 -12.32
CA GLU A 234 21.72 5.37 -13.14
C GLU A 234 20.76 5.41 -14.34
N LEU A 235 19.49 5.72 -14.10
CA LEU A 235 18.39 5.59 -15.08
C LEU A 235 17.56 6.86 -15.25
N VAL A 236 17.99 7.98 -14.73
CA VAL A 236 17.35 9.31 -14.77
C VAL A 236 16.02 9.33 -13.99
N ALA A 237 14.93 8.77 -14.53
CA ALA A 237 13.64 8.62 -13.85
C ALA A 237 12.95 7.29 -14.24
N GLY A 238 13.74 6.28 -14.61
CA GLY A 238 13.26 4.93 -14.90
C GLY A 238 12.19 4.88 -15.99
N HIS A 239 11.08 4.18 -15.70
CA HIS A 239 9.98 4.01 -16.67
C HIS A 239 9.18 5.30 -16.93
N MET A 240 9.30 6.32 -16.09
CA MET A 240 8.55 7.59 -16.18
C MET A 240 9.27 8.67 -17.01
N ILE A 241 10.49 8.42 -17.52
CA ILE A 241 11.33 9.45 -18.20
C ILE A 241 10.57 10.18 -19.31
N GLU A 242 9.88 9.44 -20.17
CA GLU A 242 9.20 9.99 -21.34
C GLU A 242 7.79 10.52 -21.03
N TYR A 243 7.31 10.28 -19.80
CA TYR A 243 5.98 10.69 -19.40
C TYR A 243 5.95 12.13 -18.89
N SER A 244 4.94 12.88 -19.32
CA SER A 244 4.70 14.26 -18.89
C SER A 244 3.20 14.49 -18.60
N SER A 245 2.86 15.57 -17.91
CA SER A 245 1.45 15.99 -17.69
C SER A 245 0.61 14.91 -16.98
N THR A 246 -0.63 14.71 -17.42
CA THR A 246 -1.60 13.77 -16.83
C THR A 246 -1.12 12.31 -16.79
N PRO A 247 -0.48 11.72 -17.82
CA PRO A 247 0.06 10.37 -17.75
C PRO A 247 1.12 10.18 -16.66
N PHE A 248 2.00 11.15 -16.46
CA PHE A 248 2.95 11.14 -15.35
C PHE A 248 2.23 11.20 -13.99
N LEU A 249 1.21 12.07 -13.89
CA LEU A 249 0.40 12.17 -12.67
C LEU A 249 -0.28 10.85 -12.31
N LEU A 250 -0.77 10.09 -13.30
CA LEU A 250 -1.43 8.80 -13.07
C LEU A 250 -0.48 7.74 -12.50
N PHE A 251 0.75 7.62 -13.00
CA PHE A 251 1.75 6.74 -12.40
C PHE A 251 2.08 7.15 -10.96
N PHE A 252 2.35 8.43 -10.76
CA PHE A 252 2.66 8.97 -9.45
C PHE A 252 1.50 8.79 -8.45
N LEU A 253 0.26 8.94 -8.91
CA LEU A 253 -0.94 8.65 -8.11
C LEU A 253 -0.99 7.16 -7.74
N GLY A 254 -0.81 6.26 -8.71
CA GLY A 254 -0.77 4.81 -8.50
C GLY A 254 0.23 4.44 -7.41
N GLU A 255 1.45 4.97 -7.50
CA GLU A 255 2.51 4.73 -6.51
C GLU A 255 2.10 5.17 -5.09
N TYR A 256 1.57 6.39 -4.91
CA TYR A 256 1.14 6.84 -3.58
C TYR A 256 -0.09 6.10 -3.05
N VAL A 257 -1.00 5.67 -3.92
CA VAL A 257 -2.12 4.81 -3.54
C VAL A 257 -1.62 3.44 -3.10
N ALA A 258 -0.62 2.86 -3.80
CA ALA A 258 0.01 1.59 -3.41
C ALA A 258 0.74 1.70 -2.06
N ILE A 259 1.47 2.80 -1.81
CA ILE A 259 2.10 3.05 -0.50
C ILE A 259 1.05 3.09 0.61
N THR A 260 -0.04 3.81 0.37
CA THR A 260 -1.12 3.93 1.34
C THR A 260 -1.78 2.57 1.58
N LEU A 261 -1.93 1.75 0.53
CA LEU A 261 -2.44 0.38 0.61
C LEU A 261 -1.53 -0.50 1.47
N MET A 262 -0.20 -0.47 1.26
CA MET A 262 0.75 -1.23 2.06
C MET A 262 0.75 -0.81 3.53
N CYS A 263 0.62 0.47 3.82
CA CYS A 263 0.42 0.97 5.18
C CYS A 263 -0.90 0.47 5.78
N ALA A 264 -1.98 0.43 5.02
CA ALA A 264 -3.28 -0.11 5.45
C ALA A 264 -3.20 -1.62 5.71
N LEU A 265 -2.55 -2.39 4.84
CA LEU A 265 -2.33 -3.83 5.03
C LEU A 265 -1.47 -4.10 6.27
N THR A 266 -0.40 -3.33 6.49
CA THR A 266 0.41 -3.41 7.72
C THR A 266 -0.46 -3.22 8.96
N THR A 267 -1.38 -2.26 8.90
CA THR A 267 -2.31 -1.96 10.00
C THR A 267 -3.31 -3.10 10.24
N ILE A 268 -3.86 -3.68 9.17
CA ILE A 268 -4.85 -4.76 9.24
C ILE A 268 -4.20 -6.07 9.69
N LEU A 269 -3.06 -6.44 9.14
CA LEU A 269 -2.42 -7.73 9.39
C LEU A 269 -1.74 -7.79 10.76
N PHE A 270 -1.14 -6.69 11.22
CA PHE A 270 -0.25 -6.70 12.37
C PHE A 270 -0.66 -5.75 13.51
N LEU A 271 -1.29 -4.64 13.21
CA LEU A 271 -1.56 -3.58 14.21
C LEU A 271 -3.03 -3.50 14.64
N GLY A 272 -3.82 -4.53 14.42
CA GLY A 272 -5.20 -4.60 14.89
C GLY A 272 -6.19 -3.69 14.17
N GLY A 273 -5.89 -3.21 12.95
CA GLY A 273 -6.83 -2.43 12.15
C GLY A 273 -7.48 -1.28 12.93
N TRP A 274 -8.80 -1.28 13.02
CA TRP A 274 -9.60 -0.27 13.74
C TRP A 274 -9.71 -0.51 15.25
N LEU A 275 -9.09 -1.56 15.82
CA LEU A 275 -9.14 -1.83 17.25
C LEU A 275 -8.39 -0.76 18.05
N PRO A 276 -8.87 -0.35 19.22
CA PRO A 276 -8.16 0.56 20.10
C PRO A 276 -6.88 -0.09 20.66
N PRO A 277 -5.82 0.69 20.97
CA PRO A 277 -4.57 0.14 21.50
C PRO A 277 -4.70 -0.50 22.89
N VAL A 278 -5.68 -0.10 23.67
CA VAL A 278 -6.05 -0.71 24.94
C VAL A 278 -7.56 -0.63 25.06
N ASN A 279 -8.20 -1.73 25.44
CA ASN A 279 -9.65 -1.77 25.63
C ASN A 279 -10.03 -1.18 26.99
N VAL A 280 -9.99 0.15 27.10
CA VAL A 280 -10.40 0.92 28.28
C VAL A 280 -11.62 1.77 27.91
N TRP A 281 -12.56 1.91 28.82
CA TRP A 281 -13.84 2.59 28.63
C TRP A 281 -13.74 3.93 27.86
N PHE A 282 -12.78 4.75 28.19
CA PHE A 282 -12.62 6.07 27.57
C PHE A 282 -12.04 6.01 26.12
N LEU A 283 -11.20 5.01 25.78
CA LEU A 283 -10.64 4.83 24.43
C LEU A 283 -11.65 4.18 23.46
N ASN A 284 -12.60 3.43 23.99
CA ASN A 284 -13.69 2.85 23.20
C ASN A 284 -14.72 3.89 22.72
N TRP A 285 -14.69 5.08 23.29
CA TRP A 285 -15.54 6.20 22.85
C TRP A 285 -15.09 6.79 21.52
N VAL A 286 -13.83 6.56 21.14
CA VAL A 286 -13.27 7.03 19.87
C VAL A 286 -13.69 6.08 18.76
N PRO A 287 -14.28 6.60 17.65
CA PRO A 287 -14.63 5.77 16.49
C PRO A 287 -13.45 4.98 15.96
N GLY A 288 -13.66 3.70 15.61
CA GLY A 288 -12.60 2.81 15.09
C GLY A 288 -11.87 3.35 13.86
N VAL A 289 -12.54 4.12 13.00
CA VAL A 289 -11.94 4.80 11.85
C VAL A 289 -10.77 5.69 12.26
N ILE A 290 -10.87 6.39 13.39
CA ILE A 290 -9.80 7.28 13.86
C ILE A 290 -8.58 6.46 14.26
N TRP A 291 -8.76 5.32 14.92
CA TRP A 291 -7.65 4.41 15.25
C TRP A 291 -6.99 3.84 14.00
N PHE A 292 -7.78 3.45 13.01
CA PHE A 292 -7.26 2.97 11.74
C PHE A 292 -6.40 4.03 11.04
N VAL A 293 -6.92 5.26 10.92
CA VAL A 293 -6.21 6.37 10.28
C VAL A 293 -4.94 6.74 11.05
N LEU A 294 -4.98 6.78 12.38
CA LEU A 294 -3.79 7.07 13.19
C LEU A 294 -2.68 6.03 12.99
N LYS A 295 -3.02 4.74 12.98
CA LYS A 295 -2.06 3.66 12.73
C LYS A 295 -1.52 3.71 11.30
N LEU A 296 -2.37 3.98 10.31
CA LEU A 296 -1.96 4.17 8.93
C LEU A 296 -0.99 5.36 8.80
N CYS A 297 -1.29 6.49 9.42
CA CYS A 297 -0.40 7.64 9.45
C CYS A 297 0.92 7.34 10.16
N PHE A 298 0.90 6.52 11.22
CA PHE A 298 2.12 6.05 11.90
C PHE A 298 2.98 5.18 10.96
N CYS A 299 2.39 4.20 10.27
CA CYS A 299 3.12 3.39 9.27
C CYS A 299 3.70 4.26 8.16
N PHE A 300 2.91 5.20 7.64
CA PHE A 300 3.38 6.13 6.62
C PHE A 300 4.51 7.04 7.13
N PHE A 301 4.43 7.51 8.37
CA PHE A 301 5.51 8.26 9.01
C PHE A 301 6.81 7.43 9.06
N MET A 302 6.72 6.14 9.41
CA MET A 302 7.88 5.24 9.39
C MET A 302 8.45 5.07 7.97
N PHE A 303 7.61 4.97 6.93
CA PHE A 303 8.05 4.97 5.53
C PHE A 303 8.83 6.25 5.16
N ALA A 304 8.30 7.41 5.53
CA ALA A 304 8.93 8.70 5.28
C ALA A 304 10.27 8.85 6.04
N MET A 305 10.34 8.34 7.27
CA MET A 305 11.57 8.34 8.09
C MET A 305 12.65 7.45 7.50
N VAL A 306 12.30 6.24 7.04
CA VAL A 306 13.25 5.33 6.37
C VAL A 306 13.86 6.01 5.14
N LYS A 307 13.04 6.69 4.33
CA LYS A 307 13.49 7.48 3.19
C LYS A 307 14.52 8.55 3.57
N ALA A 308 14.39 9.13 4.74
CA ALA A 308 15.25 10.22 5.21
C ALA A 308 16.60 9.74 5.77
N PHE A 309 16.64 8.56 6.43
CA PHE A 309 17.81 8.08 7.16
C PHE A 309 18.65 7.05 6.42
N VAL A 310 18.00 6.17 5.62
CA VAL A 310 18.67 5.00 5.07
C VAL A 310 19.25 5.31 3.69
N PRO A 311 20.55 5.02 3.45
CA PRO A 311 21.15 5.18 2.13
C PRO A 311 20.57 4.16 1.14
N ARG A 312 20.62 4.48 -0.15
CA ARG A 312 20.13 3.59 -1.23
C ARG A 312 20.95 2.31 -1.31
N TYR A 313 20.29 1.20 -1.54
CA TYR A 313 20.88 -0.10 -1.83
C TYR A 313 21.22 -0.21 -3.32
N ARG A 314 22.18 -1.09 -3.64
CA ARG A 314 22.44 -1.47 -5.01
C ARG A 314 21.50 -2.59 -5.46
N TYR A 315 21.18 -2.66 -6.75
CA TYR A 315 20.25 -3.65 -7.30
C TYR A 315 20.61 -5.10 -6.93
N ASP A 316 21.90 -5.47 -7.01
CA ASP A 316 22.39 -6.81 -6.66
C ASP A 316 22.12 -7.15 -5.17
N GLN A 317 22.30 -6.16 -4.29
CA GLN A 317 22.08 -6.31 -2.84
C GLN A 317 20.59 -6.48 -2.55
N LEU A 318 19.75 -5.69 -3.23
CA LEU A 318 18.31 -5.78 -3.11
C LEU A 318 17.80 -7.17 -3.50
N MET A 319 18.19 -7.67 -4.69
CA MET A 319 17.78 -9.00 -5.17
C MET A 319 18.29 -10.12 -4.25
N ARG A 320 19.52 -10.00 -3.72
CA ARG A 320 20.04 -10.96 -2.72
C ARG A 320 19.24 -10.94 -1.42
N LEU A 321 18.82 -9.77 -0.96
CA LEU A 321 18.01 -9.62 0.26
C LEU A 321 16.66 -10.35 0.09
N GLY A 322 15.94 -10.13 -1.01
CA GLY A 322 14.66 -10.79 -1.29
C GLY A 322 14.80 -12.31 -1.39
N TRP A 323 15.66 -12.79 -2.29
CA TRP A 323 15.75 -14.22 -2.61
C TRP A 323 16.54 -15.07 -1.60
N LYS A 324 17.62 -14.53 -1.03
CA LYS A 324 18.52 -15.30 -0.14
C LYS A 324 18.24 -15.12 1.34
N VAL A 325 17.52 -14.05 1.73
CA VAL A 325 17.24 -13.77 3.15
C VAL A 325 15.75 -13.83 3.42
N PHE A 326 14.92 -13.02 2.76
CA PHE A 326 13.52 -12.93 3.11
C PHE A 326 12.72 -14.17 2.73
N LEU A 327 12.94 -14.71 1.54
CA LEU A 327 12.21 -15.89 1.10
C LEU A 327 12.51 -17.13 1.98
N PRO A 328 13.77 -17.49 2.30
CA PRO A 328 14.03 -18.61 3.21
C PRO A 328 13.50 -18.40 4.62
N ILE A 329 13.63 -17.19 5.17
CA ILE A 329 13.12 -16.89 6.52
C ILE A 329 11.60 -16.95 6.55
N SER A 330 10.91 -16.35 5.57
CA SER A 330 9.46 -16.38 5.50
C SER A 330 8.92 -17.82 5.33
N LEU A 331 9.54 -18.62 4.49
CA LEU A 331 9.20 -20.04 4.32
C LEU A 331 9.41 -20.85 5.61
N PHE A 332 10.55 -20.63 6.28
CA PHE A 332 10.82 -21.27 7.58
C PHE A 332 9.77 -20.88 8.62
N MET A 333 9.38 -19.62 8.67
CA MET A 333 8.37 -19.16 9.62
C MET A 333 6.98 -19.71 9.33
N VAL A 334 6.58 -19.92 8.06
CA VAL A 334 5.32 -20.62 7.72
C VAL A 334 5.30 -22.01 8.33
N VAL A 335 6.39 -22.79 8.17
CA VAL A 335 6.49 -24.14 8.72
C VAL A 335 6.52 -24.12 10.26
N ALA A 336 7.28 -23.20 10.84
CA ALA A 336 7.41 -23.08 12.30
C ALA A 336 6.07 -22.69 12.95
N THR A 337 5.32 -21.75 12.37
CA THR A 337 4.00 -21.36 12.89
C THR A 337 2.98 -22.49 12.74
N ALA A 338 2.95 -23.18 11.61
CA ALA A 338 2.06 -24.35 11.42
C ALA A 338 2.36 -25.46 12.45
N PHE A 339 3.63 -25.72 12.71
CA PHE A 339 4.06 -26.70 13.72
C PHE A 339 3.67 -26.28 15.13
N PHE A 340 3.87 -25.01 15.47
CA PHE A 340 3.50 -24.44 16.78
C PHE A 340 1.99 -24.50 17.02
N LEU A 341 1.18 -24.09 16.05
CA LEU A 341 -0.29 -24.15 16.14
C LEU A 341 -0.79 -25.57 16.36
N LYS A 342 -0.20 -26.55 15.65
CA LYS A 342 -0.55 -27.97 15.84
C LYS A 342 -0.14 -28.50 17.22
N LEU A 343 0.99 -28.07 17.79
CA LEU A 343 1.42 -28.46 19.12
C LEU A 343 0.56 -27.91 20.24
N THR A 344 0.11 -26.65 20.06
CA THR A 344 -0.71 -25.95 21.06
C THR A 344 -2.19 -26.30 20.96
N GLY A 345 -2.61 -27.04 19.93
CA GLY A 345 -4.02 -27.37 19.68
C GLY A 345 -4.90 -26.17 19.33
N LEU A 346 -4.28 -25.07 18.87
CA LEU A 346 -4.95 -23.83 18.44
C LEU A 346 -5.26 -23.86 16.93
N ALA A 347 -4.96 -24.96 16.24
CA ALA A 347 -5.25 -25.13 14.80
C ALA A 347 -6.62 -25.78 14.58
#